data_be1c58387db8ef2abbc4fc60087390ac
#
_entry.id   be1c58387db8ef2abbc4fc60087390ac
#
_cell.length_a   1.000
_cell.length_b   1.000
_cell.length_c   1.000
_cell.angle_alpha   90.00
_cell.angle_beta   90.00
_cell.angle_gamma   90.00
#
_symmetry.space_group_name_H-M   'P 1'
#
loop_
_entity.id
_entity.type
_entity.pdbx_description
1 polymer ?
#
loop_
_entity_poly.entity_id
_entity_poly.type
_entity_poly.pdbx_seq_one_letter_code
_entity_poly.pdbx_strand_id
1 'polypeptide(L)'
;MTFKGMKVGRQIRFTNEDYKALKQTVPGYDRMSARLFMGNILTSYKNNYGTFFLSPCHPDYGIIKELTVIQGRFLNNIDIVDFRKVAVIGEKVKDALFKAPDTVAMGKYVNINGVLFQVVGVFRDFSRNDHEQQRIYIPISTAQRVFSGNTVINQISFTTGTATQLEAD
;
A
#
# COMPACT_ATOMS: atom_id res chain seq x y z
N MET A 1 -6.42 16.76 -7.91
CA MET A 1 -5.74 17.84 -8.64
C MET A 1 -6.35 18.02 -10.02
N THR A 2 -6.54 19.25 -10.44
CA THR A 2 -7.05 19.56 -11.77
C THR A 2 -5.96 20.22 -12.59
N PHE A 3 -5.65 19.67 -13.76
CA PHE A 3 -4.72 20.30 -14.67
C PHE A 3 -5.42 21.41 -15.46
N LYS A 4 -4.66 22.48 -15.70
CA LYS A 4 -5.16 23.61 -16.46
C LYS A 4 -5.59 23.15 -17.87
N GLY A 5 -6.79 23.54 -18.28
CA GLY A 5 -7.36 23.18 -19.57
C GLY A 5 -8.15 21.89 -19.59
N MET A 6 -8.21 21.16 -18.49
CA MET A 6 -9.04 19.98 -18.39
C MET A 6 -10.45 20.32 -17.95
N LYS A 7 -11.41 19.58 -18.48
CA LYS A 7 -12.81 19.76 -18.11
C LYS A 7 -13.05 19.35 -16.67
N VAL A 8 -13.93 20.08 -15.99
CA VAL A 8 -14.37 19.69 -14.64
C VAL A 8 -15.03 18.32 -14.69
N GLY A 9 -14.68 17.47 -13.73
CA GLY A 9 -15.18 16.10 -13.65
C GLY A 9 -14.40 15.09 -14.47
N ARG A 10 -13.48 15.53 -15.31
CA ARG A 10 -12.64 14.61 -16.07
C ARG A 10 -11.63 13.94 -15.13
N GLN A 11 -11.59 12.62 -15.18
CA GLN A 11 -10.67 11.86 -14.36
C GLN A 11 -9.24 12.00 -14.86
N ILE A 12 -8.33 12.38 -13.95
CA ILE A 12 -6.91 12.48 -14.24
C ILE A 12 -6.27 11.17 -13.82
N ARG A 13 -5.48 10.57 -14.71
CA ARG A 13 -4.76 9.34 -14.43
C ARG A 13 -3.27 9.58 -14.47
N PHE A 14 -2.59 9.17 -13.42
CA PHE A 14 -1.14 9.13 -13.39
C PHE A 14 -0.67 7.75 -13.80
N THR A 15 0.56 7.69 -14.30
CA THR A 15 1.22 6.43 -14.66
C THR A 15 2.55 6.33 -13.92
N ASN A 16 3.19 5.17 -14.02
CA ASN A 16 4.54 4.99 -13.47
C ASN A 16 5.53 6.00 -14.06
N GLU A 17 5.37 6.34 -15.35
CA GLU A 17 6.21 7.35 -16.00
C GLU A 17 6.03 8.73 -15.38
N ASP A 18 4.78 9.10 -15.07
CA ASP A 18 4.47 10.35 -14.40
C ASP A 18 5.11 10.40 -13.01
N TYR A 19 5.03 9.30 -12.26
CA TYR A 19 5.66 9.20 -10.95
C TYR A 19 7.17 9.39 -11.02
N LYS A 20 7.80 8.71 -11.99
CA LYS A 20 9.24 8.82 -12.21
C LYS A 20 9.64 10.25 -12.56
N ALA A 21 8.88 10.89 -13.46
CA ALA A 21 9.13 12.28 -13.86
C ALA A 21 8.97 13.22 -12.65
N LEU A 22 7.95 13.00 -11.84
CA LEU A 22 7.71 13.82 -10.66
C LEU A 22 8.84 13.70 -9.65
N LYS A 23 9.35 12.50 -9.43
CA LYS A 23 10.50 12.28 -8.52
C LYS A 23 11.74 13.04 -8.97
N GLN A 24 11.92 13.22 -10.28
CA GLN A 24 13.08 13.92 -10.83
C GLN A 24 12.91 15.43 -10.84
N THR A 25 11.68 15.94 -10.84
CA THR A 25 11.40 17.36 -11.05
C THR A 25 10.96 18.11 -9.80
N VAL A 26 10.42 17.43 -8.78
CA VAL A 26 10.01 18.09 -7.54
C VAL A 26 11.23 18.30 -6.65
N PRO A 27 11.63 19.56 -6.39
CA PRO A 27 12.78 19.81 -5.54
C PRO A 27 12.39 19.68 -4.06
N GLY A 28 13.34 19.21 -3.26
CA GLY A 28 13.22 19.26 -1.81
C GLY A 28 12.23 18.30 -1.18
N TYR A 29 11.73 17.32 -1.92
CA TYR A 29 10.91 16.29 -1.27
C TYR A 29 11.81 15.37 -0.42
N ASP A 30 11.24 14.91 0.69
CA ASP A 30 11.94 13.99 1.60
C ASP A 30 11.54 12.54 1.32
N ARG A 31 10.24 12.30 1.20
CA ARG A 31 9.67 10.98 0.90
C ARG A 31 8.61 11.10 -0.17
N MET A 32 8.50 10.10 -1.00
CA MET A 32 7.47 10.07 -2.05
C MET A 32 6.99 8.64 -2.30
N SER A 33 5.68 8.48 -2.45
CA SER A 33 5.06 7.21 -2.77
C SER A 33 3.85 7.40 -3.67
N ALA A 34 3.70 6.53 -4.65
CA ALA A 34 2.45 6.37 -5.36
C ALA A 34 1.58 5.33 -4.67
N ARG A 35 0.28 5.38 -4.94
CA ARG A 35 -0.70 4.43 -4.43
C ARG A 35 -1.70 4.03 -5.50
N LEU A 36 -2.23 2.82 -5.36
CA LEU A 36 -3.44 2.38 -6.04
C LEU A 36 -4.59 2.32 -5.03
N PHE A 37 -5.80 2.59 -5.50
CA PHE A 37 -7.03 2.41 -4.73
C PHE A 37 -7.73 1.17 -5.26
N MET A 38 -7.69 0.09 -4.51
CA MET A 38 -8.28 -1.17 -4.94
C MET A 38 -9.51 -1.57 -4.11
N GLY A 39 -9.81 -0.79 -3.07
CA GLY A 39 -10.98 -1.03 -2.24
C GLY A 39 -10.87 -2.27 -1.36
N ASN A 40 -12.01 -2.75 -0.91
CA ASN A 40 -12.09 -3.92 -0.06
C ASN A 40 -11.96 -5.19 -0.88
N ILE A 41 -11.02 -6.04 -0.51
CA ILE A 41 -10.69 -7.25 -1.25
C ILE A 41 -10.82 -8.45 -0.32
N LEU A 42 -11.43 -9.53 -0.83
CA LEU A 42 -11.54 -10.78 -0.09
C LEU A 42 -10.15 -11.38 0.14
N THR A 43 -9.85 -11.62 1.39
CA THR A 43 -8.57 -12.15 1.82
C THR A 43 -8.82 -13.31 2.78
N SER A 44 -8.05 -14.38 2.64
CA SER A 44 -8.22 -15.57 3.46
C SER A 44 -6.91 -16.18 3.90
N TYR A 45 -6.97 -16.87 5.02
CA TYR A 45 -5.92 -17.74 5.51
C TYR A 45 -6.58 -18.97 6.09
N LYS A 46 -6.34 -20.14 5.46
CA LYS A 46 -7.02 -21.40 5.82
C LYS A 46 -8.54 -21.18 5.82
N ASN A 47 -9.21 -21.43 6.94
CA ASN A 47 -10.66 -21.31 7.05
C ASN A 47 -11.14 -19.93 7.47
N ASN A 48 -10.22 -19.01 7.74
CA ASN A 48 -10.56 -17.66 8.14
C ASN A 48 -10.50 -16.71 6.94
N TYR A 49 -11.46 -15.83 6.82
CA TYR A 49 -11.54 -14.90 5.72
C TYR A 49 -12.20 -13.59 6.15
N GLY A 50 -12.02 -12.58 5.36
CA GLY A 50 -12.66 -11.28 5.53
C GLY A 50 -12.37 -10.39 4.34
N THR A 51 -13.02 -9.24 4.29
CA THR A 51 -12.70 -8.22 3.29
C THR A 51 -11.91 -7.11 3.96
N PHE A 52 -10.77 -6.77 3.36
CA PHE A 52 -9.88 -5.76 3.90
C PHE A 52 -9.46 -4.82 2.79
N PHE A 53 -9.15 -3.58 3.16
CA PHE A 53 -8.77 -2.56 2.21
C PHE A 53 -7.35 -2.82 1.70
N LEU A 54 -7.22 -3.09 0.41
CA LEU A 54 -5.93 -3.35 -0.22
C LEU A 54 -5.33 -2.03 -0.72
N SER A 55 -4.11 -1.74 -0.27
CA SER A 55 -3.41 -0.49 -0.55
C SER A 55 -2.03 -0.76 -1.13
N PRO A 56 -1.92 -0.97 -2.45
CA PRO A 56 -0.61 -1.05 -3.08
C PRO A 56 0.11 0.30 -3.04
N CYS A 57 1.40 0.28 -2.69
CA CYS A 57 2.15 1.52 -2.53
C CYS A 57 3.66 1.28 -2.70
N HIS A 58 4.43 2.38 -2.61
CA HIS A 58 5.88 2.32 -2.49
C HIS A 58 6.31 2.25 -1.02
N PRO A 59 7.57 1.86 -0.73
CA PRO A 59 8.04 1.71 0.64
C PRO A 59 7.92 2.98 1.50
N ASP A 60 8.13 4.14 0.92
CA ASP A 60 8.08 5.40 1.68
C ASP A 60 6.69 5.71 2.25
N TYR A 61 5.66 5.06 1.74
CA TYR A 61 4.30 5.30 2.21
C TYR A 61 4.14 5.00 3.71
N GLY A 62 4.81 3.96 4.20
CA GLY A 62 4.77 3.63 5.62
C GLY A 62 5.31 4.75 6.50
N ILE A 63 6.32 5.46 6.01
CA ILE A 63 6.92 6.60 6.71
C ILE A 63 6.01 7.82 6.60
N ILE A 64 5.51 8.11 5.41
CA ILE A 64 4.59 9.22 5.17
C ILE A 64 3.36 9.10 6.07
N LYS A 65 2.85 7.90 6.20
CA LYS A 65 1.65 7.60 6.99
C LYS A 65 1.94 7.41 8.48
N GLU A 66 3.22 7.41 8.86
CA GLU A 66 3.67 7.23 10.25
C GLU A 66 3.17 5.92 10.85
N LEU A 67 3.18 4.85 10.06
CA LEU A 67 2.80 3.53 10.52
C LEU A 67 3.89 2.94 11.42
N THR A 68 3.47 2.24 12.48
CA THR A 68 4.39 1.54 13.37
C THR A 68 4.38 0.06 13.04
N VAL A 69 5.52 -0.46 12.59
CA VAL A 69 5.67 -1.89 12.35
C VAL A 69 5.95 -2.57 13.69
N ILE A 70 5.05 -3.46 14.11
CA ILE A 70 5.18 -4.15 15.39
C ILE A 70 5.77 -5.55 15.25
N GLN A 71 5.76 -6.12 14.06
CA GLN A 71 6.43 -7.39 13.74
C GLN A 71 6.98 -7.30 12.32
N GLY A 72 8.18 -7.87 12.11
CA GLY A 72 8.78 -7.91 10.79
C GLY A 72 9.19 -6.55 10.26
N ARG A 73 8.86 -6.30 9.01
CA ARG A 73 9.26 -5.08 8.30
C ARG A 73 8.15 -4.54 7.41
N PHE A 74 8.28 -3.29 7.01
CA PHE A 74 7.45 -2.74 5.93
C PHE A 74 8.03 -3.14 4.56
N LEU A 75 7.37 -2.71 3.49
CA LEU A 75 7.85 -2.95 2.12
C LEU A 75 9.22 -2.30 1.92
N ASN A 76 10.03 -2.86 1.02
CA ASN A 76 11.31 -2.28 0.65
C ASN A 76 11.46 -2.19 -0.87
N ASN A 77 12.55 -1.56 -1.33
CA ASN A 77 12.76 -1.35 -2.76
C ASN A 77 12.93 -2.66 -3.55
N ILE A 78 13.48 -3.69 -2.94
CA ILE A 78 13.63 -4.98 -3.60
C ILE A 78 12.28 -5.59 -3.89
N ASP A 79 11.32 -5.42 -2.98
CA ASP A 79 9.95 -5.89 -3.19
C ASP A 79 9.33 -5.25 -4.45
N ILE A 80 9.63 -3.98 -4.70
CA ILE A 80 9.14 -3.27 -5.88
C ILE A 80 9.85 -3.76 -7.14
N VAL A 81 11.18 -3.78 -7.13
CA VAL A 81 11.99 -4.10 -8.30
C VAL A 81 11.78 -5.54 -8.75
N ASP A 82 11.67 -6.47 -7.80
CA ASP A 82 11.53 -7.90 -8.07
C ASP A 82 10.07 -8.35 -8.12
N PHE A 83 9.12 -7.44 -8.05
CA PHE A 83 7.69 -7.78 -8.07
C PHE A 83 7.32 -8.85 -7.05
N ARG A 84 7.80 -8.70 -5.84
CA ARG A 84 7.59 -9.72 -4.80
C ARG A 84 6.15 -9.76 -4.34
N LYS A 85 5.66 -10.97 -4.10
CA LYS A 85 4.32 -11.19 -3.55
C LYS A 85 4.43 -11.23 -2.03
N VAL A 86 4.60 -10.06 -1.44
CA VAL A 86 4.69 -9.88 0.01
C VAL A 86 3.63 -8.91 0.47
N ALA A 87 3.21 -9.05 1.72
CA ALA A 87 2.16 -8.23 2.30
C ALA A 87 2.56 -7.79 3.71
N VAL A 88 2.22 -6.54 4.02
CA VAL A 88 2.29 -6.01 5.38
C VAL A 88 0.86 -5.77 5.81
N ILE A 89 0.43 -6.46 6.88
CA ILE A 89 -0.96 -6.47 7.29
C ILE A 89 -1.17 -5.68 8.57
N GLY A 90 -2.30 -5.00 8.66
CA GLY A 90 -2.69 -4.33 9.89
C GLY A 90 -3.00 -5.31 11.00
N GLU A 91 -2.88 -4.87 12.25
CA GLU A 91 -3.11 -5.73 13.41
C GLU A 91 -4.50 -6.37 13.39
N LYS A 92 -5.51 -5.64 12.95
CA LYS A 92 -6.87 -6.16 12.87
C LYS A 92 -7.04 -7.22 11.79
N VAL A 93 -6.30 -7.11 10.70
CA VAL A 93 -6.25 -8.15 9.67
C VAL A 93 -5.63 -9.42 10.26
N LYS A 94 -4.52 -9.26 10.97
CA LYS A 94 -3.88 -10.38 11.65
C LYS A 94 -4.83 -11.08 12.60
N ASP A 95 -5.54 -10.32 13.43
CA ASP A 95 -6.46 -10.88 14.42
C ASP A 95 -7.63 -11.63 13.76
N ALA A 96 -8.08 -11.15 12.61
CA ALA A 96 -9.19 -11.79 11.90
C ALA A 96 -8.78 -13.09 11.21
N LEU A 97 -7.55 -13.17 10.69
CA LEU A 97 -7.10 -14.30 9.86
C LEU A 97 -6.30 -15.33 10.68
N PHE A 98 -5.54 -14.90 11.67
CA PHE A 98 -4.63 -15.76 12.42
C PHE A 98 -5.14 -15.94 13.86
N LYS A 99 -6.10 -16.85 13.99
CA LYS A 99 -6.75 -17.16 15.25
C LYS A 99 -6.14 -18.41 15.90
N ALA A 100 -6.31 -18.51 17.21
CA ALA A 100 -5.83 -19.69 17.95
C ALA A 100 -6.34 -21.00 17.30
N PRO A 101 -5.54 -22.05 17.26
CA PRO A 101 -4.19 -22.13 17.82
C PRO A 101 -3.09 -21.52 16.95
N ASP A 102 -3.36 -21.15 15.68
CA ASP A 102 -2.39 -20.65 14.72
C ASP A 102 -2.41 -19.12 14.70
N THR A 103 -1.68 -18.50 15.64
CA THR A 103 -1.68 -17.04 15.80
C THR A 103 -0.44 -16.36 15.21
N VAL A 104 0.47 -17.12 14.63
CA VAL A 104 1.71 -16.58 14.03
C VAL A 104 1.44 -16.22 12.56
N ALA A 105 1.47 -14.93 12.26
CA ALA A 105 1.25 -14.45 10.89
C ALA A 105 2.52 -14.42 10.06
N MET A 106 3.67 -14.13 10.68
CA MET A 106 4.92 -13.91 9.97
C MET A 106 5.36 -15.13 9.18
N GLY A 107 5.66 -14.90 7.89
CA GLY A 107 6.09 -15.96 6.98
C GLY A 107 4.97 -16.80 6.38
N LYS A 108 3.75 -16.63 6.83
CA LYS A 108 2.60 -17.36 6.31
C LYS A 108 2.10 -16.72 5.02
N TYR A 109 1.37 -17.50 4.23
CA TYR A 109 0.81 -17.04 2.96
C TYR A 109 -0.67 -16.79 3.12
N VAL A 110 -1.11 -15.59 2.73
CA VAL A 110 -2.52 -15.23 2.69
C VAL A 110 -2.97 -15.13 1.24
N ASN A 111 -4.20 -15.54 0.98
CA ASN A 111 -4.80 -15.47 -0.35
C ASN A 111 -5.51 -14.12 -0.47
N ILE A 112 -4.99 -13.27 -1.33
CA ILE A 112 -5.57 -11.95 -1.61
C ILE A 112 -6.13 -11.99 -3.02
N ASN A 113 -7.46 -12.06 -3.12
CA ASN A 113 -8.18 -12.09 -4.39
C ASN A 113 -7.63 -13.17 -5.34
N GLY A 114 -7.32 -14.35 -4.82
CA GLY A 114 -6.84 -15.48 -5.60
C GLY A 114 -5.33 -15.58 -5.75
N VAL A 115 -4.57 -14.64 -5.22
CA VAL A 115 -3.11 -14.61 -5.33
C VAL A 115 -2.50 -14.74 -3.94
N LEU A 116 -1.51 -15.62 -3.78
CA LEU A 116 -0.83 -15.83 -2.51
C LEU A 116 0.24 -14.78 -2.28
N PHE A 117 0.19 -14.15 -1.11
CA PHE A 117 1.20 -13.19 -0.65
C PHE A 117 1.76 -13.66 0.69
N GLN A 118 3.06 -13.54 0.86
CA GLN A 118 3.72 -13.88 2.13
C GLN A 118 3.68 -12.70 3.08
N VAL A 119 3.22 -12.91 4.31
CA VAL A 119 3.22 -11.86 5.32
C VAL A 119 4.65 -11.61 5.79
N VAL A 120 5.13 -10.38 5.61
CA VAL A 120 6.48 -9.97 6.02
C VAL A 120 6.47 -8.95 7.15
N GLY A 121 5.32 -8.41 7.48
CA GLY A 121 5.21 -7.45 8.56
C GLY A 121 3.78 -7.28 9.04
N VAL A 122 3.66 -6.85 10.28
CA VAL A 122 2.39 -6.45 10.90
C VAL A 122 2.57 -5.04 11.43
N PHE A 123 1.62 -4.17 11.14
CA PHE A 123 1.69 -2.78 11.58
C PHE A 123 0.52 -2.42 12.48
N ARG A 124 0.73 -1.38 13.25
CA ARG A 124 -0.28 -0.72 14.06
C ARG A 124 -0.26 0.76 13.78
N ASP A 125 -1.44 1.35 13.71
CA ASP A 125 -1.58 2.80 13.61
C ASP A 125 -2.08 3.31 14.97
N PHE A 126 -1.27 4.13 15.62
CA PHE A 126 -1.62 4.72 16.90
C PHE A 126 -2.50 5.96 16.76
N SER A 127 -2.82 6.36 15.54
CA SER A 127 -3.84 7.38 15.32
C SER A 127 -5.20 6.84 15.74
N ARG A 128 -6.19 7.74 15.83
CA ARG A 128 -7.54 7.35 16.28
C ARG A 128 -8.33 6.59 15.21
N ASN A 129 -7.73 6.34 14.06
CA ASN A 129 -8.44 5.73 12.94
C ASN A 129 -8.20 4.22 12.90
N ASP A 130 -9.13 3.47 13.45
CA ASP A 130 -9.08 2.00 13.44
C ASP A 130 -9.11 1.41 12.02
N HIS A 131 -9.60 2.16 11.04
CA HIS A 131 -9.67 1.68 9.65
C HIS A 131 -8.30 1.37 9.09
N GLU A 132 -7.27 2.09 9.52
CA GLU A 132 -5.92 1.85 9.03
C GLU A 132 -5.44 0.44 9.38
N GLN A 133 -5.81 -0.07 10.54
CA GLN A 133 -5.42 -1.40 11.00
C GLN A 133 -6.14 -2.53 10.26
N GLN A 134 -7.13 -2.19 9.44
CA GLN A 134 -7.85 -3.14 8.56
C GLN A 134 -7.29 -3.13 7.14
N ARG A 135 -6.15 -2.49 6.92
CA ARG A 135 -5.53 -2.39 5.60
C ARG A 135 -4.45 -3.43 5.41
N ILE A 136 -4.21 -3.73 4.14
CA ILE A 136 -3.11 -4.58 3.70
C ILE A 136 -2.29 -3.78 2.69
N TYR A 137 -1.00 -3.68 2.93
CA TYR A 137 -0.07 -3.02 2.00
C TYR A 137 0.71 -4.05 1.22
N ILE A 138 0.77 -3.88 -0.09
CA ILE A 138 1.56 -4.73 -1.00
C ILE A 138 2.37 -3.84 -1.92
N PRO A 139 3.43 -4.37 -2.56
CA PRO A 139 4.21 -3.57 -3.50
C PRO A 139 3.33 -3.13 -4.68
N ILE A 140 3.41 -1.86 -5.04
CA ILE A 140 2.59 -1.32 -6.13
C ILE A 140 2.91 -2.00 -7.46
N SER A 141 4.17 -2.31 -7.72
CA SER A 141 4.57 -2.99 -8.96
C SER A 141 3.94 -4.38 -9.07
N THR A 142 3.89 -5.10 -7.95
CA THR A 142 3.26 -6.43 -7.91
C THR A 142 1.77 -6.32 -8.20
N ALA A 143 1.09 -5.36 -7.57
CA ALA A 143 -0.34 -5.15 -7.79
C ALA A 143 -0.65 -4.79 -9.23
N GLN A 144 0.16 -3.95 -9.84
CA GLN A 144 0.00 -3.58 -11.25
C GLN A 144 0.16 -4.79 -12.16
N ARG A 145 1.08 -5.69 -11.84
CA ARG A 145 1.31 -6.89 -12.66
C ARG A 145 0.21 -7.93 -12.50
N VAL A 146 -0.20 -8.24 -11.25
CA VAL A 146 -1.10 -9.38 -11.01
C VAL A 146 -2.58 -9.01 -10.97
N PHE A 147 -2.92 -7.75 -10.75
CA PHE A 147 -4.31 -7.31 -10.63
C PHE A 147 -4.74 -6.36 -11.74
N SER A 148 -4.10 -5.22 -11.89
CA SER A 148 -4.59 -4.21 -12.84
C SER A 148 -4.06 -4.38 -14.26
N GLY A 149 -2.92 -5.01 -14.44
CA GLY A 149 -2.34 -5.25 -15.77
C GLY A 149 -1.91 -4.00 -16.52
N ASN A 150 -1.75 -2.87 -15.84
CA ASN A 150 -1.34 -1.61 -16.45
C ASN A 150 -0.44 -0.82 -15.47
N THR A 151 -0.03 0.37 -15.86
CA THR A 151 0.87 1.23 -15.07
C THR A 151 0.16 2.43 -14.43
N VAL A 152 -1.15 2.40 -14.37
CA VAL A 152 -1.95 3.49 -13.78
C VAL A 152 -1.74 3.52 -12.28
N ILE A 153 -1.62 4.74 -11.74
CA ILE A 153 -1.59 5.01 -10.30
C ILE A 153 -2.68 6.02 -9.97
N ASN A 154 -3.17 6.01 -8.74
CA ASN A 154 -4.32 6.82 -8.35
C ASN A 154 -3.93 8.06 -7.54
N GLN A 155 -2.85 7.99 -6.79
CA GLN A 155 -2.43 9.07 -5.90
C GLN A 155 -0.92 9.07 -5.77
N ILE A 156 -0.35 10.26 -5.64
CA ILE A 156 1.05 10.45 -5.30
C ILE A 156 1.10 11.29 -4.03
N SER A 157 1.76 10.77 -3.01
CA SER A 157 1.96 11.46 -1.74
C SER A 157 3.44 11.74 -1.53
N PHE A 158 3.77 12.90 -0.98
CA PHE A 158 5.15 13.21 -0.67
C PHE A 158 5.23 14.14 0.54
N THR A 159 6.40 14.14 1.18
CA THR A 159 6.69 15.04 2.31
C THR A 159 7.85 15.94 1.94
N THR A 160 7.91 17.10 2.58
CA THR A 160 9.02 18.02 2.44
C THR A 160 9.83 18.04 3.73
N GLY A 161 11.03 18.62 3.68
CA GLY A 161 11.90 18.73 4.85
C GLY A 161 11.31 19.54 6.01
N THR A 162 10.19 20.23 5.77
CA THR A 162 9.46 20.97 6.81
C THR A 162 8.39 20.12 7.49
N ALA A 163 8.34 18.84 7.19
CA ALA A 163 7.34 17.90 7.67
C ALA A 163 5.92 18.18 7.15
N THR A 164 5.77 19.02 6.16
CA THR A 164 4.50 19.27 5.50
C THR A 164 4.22 18.14 4.53
N GLN A 165 3.07 17.51 4.67
CA GLN A 165 2.64 16.46 3.76
C GLN A 165 1.67 17.03 2.74
N LEU A 166 1.93 16.73 1.47
CA LEU A 166 1.07 17.14 0.35
C LEU A 166 0.66 15.90 -0.42
N GLU A 167 -0.56 15.93 -0.97
CA GLU A 167 -1.08 14.86 -1.82
C GLU A 167 -1.50 15.45 -3.16
N ALA A 168 -1.15 14.73 -4.23
CA ALA A 168 -1.54 15.08 -5.58
C ALA A 168 -2.41 13.94 -6.13
N ASP A 169 -3.62 14.28 -6.55
CA ASP A 169 -4.59 13.32 -7.10
C ASP A 169 -4.59 13.30 -8.63
#